data_023f378f09d0a6a2e46e41ce72321e87
#
_entry.id   023f378f09d0a6a2e46e41ce72321e87
#
_cell.length_a   1.000
_cell.length_b   1.000
_cell.length_c   1.000
_cell.angle_alpha   90.00
_cell.angle_beta   90.00
_cell.angle_gamma   90.00
#
_symmetry.space_group_name_H-M   'P 1'
#
loop_
_entity.id
_entity.type
_entity.pdbx_description
1 polymer ?
#
loop_
_entity_poly.entity_id
_entity_poly.type
_entity_poly.pdbx_seq_one_letter_code
_entity_poly.pdbx_strand_id
1 'polypeptide(L)'
;RGQVFVQGLFQMHADGTGQTEFYGNNSWFPTALLHARGIPKSQEVVAVFSGHHTLQVGKLGIINPARGRQENQGARLIAPVRETAAERIDAYGQEGELFAYPYPLSAAEFLVSYTPDGWAVDPAFFKLYWFHADGRRELLASDPDISCHQAIPLVPRATPPERQSTLDPTQHTGGFALQDGYAGP
;
A
#
# COMPACT_ATOMS: atom_id res chain seq x y z
N ARG A 1 17.18 18.73 -0.84
CA ARG A 1 16.17 17.62 -0.87
C ARG A 1 16.62 16.44 -1.75
N GLY A 2 17.88 16.32 -2.03
CA GLY A 2 18.33 15.39 -3.05
C GLY A 2 18.65 14.01 -2.53
N GLN A 3 17.77 13.15 -2.23
CA GLN A 3 18.02 11.69 -2.06
C GLN A 3 16.91 10.93 -1.33
N VAL A 4 15.68 11.44 -1.30
CA VAL A 4 14.55 10.63 -0.85
C VAL A 4 13.83 10.09 -2.07
N PHE A 5 13.98 8.81 -2.30
CA PHE A 5 13.22 8.10 -3.31
C PHE A 5 11.92 7.61 -2.67
N VAL A 6 10.89 8.40 -2.79
CA VAL A 6 9.58 8.07 -2.22
C VAL A 6 8.79 7.28 -3.24
N GLN A 7 8.26 6.14 -2.81
CA GLN A 7 7.32 5.33 -3.57
C GLN A 7 5.92 5.54 -2.98
N GLY A 8 5.34 6.70 -3.26
CA GLY A 8 4.00 7.05 -2.83
C GLY A 8 2.90 6.32 -3.60
N LEU A 9 1.66 6.57 -3.22
CA LEU A 9 0.49 6.07 -3.92
C LEU A 9 -0.06 7.12 -4.87
N PHE A 10 -0.38 6.67 -6.08
CA PHE A 10 -1.04 7.46 -7.10
C PHE A 10 -2.36 6.80 -7.48
N GLN A 11 -3.28 7.59 -7.98
CA GLN A 11 -4.55 7.13 -8.52
C GLN A 11 -4.73 7.68 -9.93
N MET A 12 -5.48 6.97 -10.73
CA MET A 12 -5.84 7.37 -12.08
C MET A 12 -7.21 6.81 -12.45
N HIS A 13 -7.79 7.29 -13.53
CA HIS A 13 -8.96 6.67 -14.14
C HIS A 13 -8.58 5.34 -14.80
N ALA A 14 -9.56 4.49 -15.06
CA ALA A 14 -9.33 3.18 -15.68
C ALA A 14 -8.71 3.28 -17.10
N ASP A 15 -8.93 4.40 -17.78
CA ASP A 15 -8.36 4.72 -19.09
C ASP A 15 -6.94 5.33 -19.02
N GLY A 16 -6.35 5.44 -17.83
CA GLY A 16 -5.03 6.00 -17.61
C GLY A 16 -4.98 7.53 -17.47
N THR A 17 -6.12 8.22 -17.61
CA THR A 17 -6.18 9.67 -17.42
C THR A 17 -6.30 10.08 -15.95
N GLY A 18 -6.17 11.37 -15.65
CA GLY A 18 -6.38 11.92 -14.31
C GLY A 18 -5.39 11.37 -13.27
N GLN A 19 -4.15 11.11 -13.65
CA GLN A 19 -3.11 10.66 -12.72
C GLN A 19 -2.86 11.74 -11.67
N THR A 20 -3.09 11.39 -10.40
CA THR A 20 -2.93 12.29 -9.28
C THR A 20 -2.34 11.58 -8.07
N GLU A 21 -1.67 12.33 -7.22
CA GLU A 21 -1.21 11.83 -5.94
C GLU A 21 -2.41 11.41 -5.08
N PHE A 22 -2.34 10.19 -4.55
CA PHE A 22 -3.23 9.74 -3.51
C PHE A 22 -2.61 9.98 -2.13
N TYR A 23 -1.33 9.60 -1.94
CA TYR A 23 -0.60 9.77 -0.69
C TYR A 23 0.91 9.62 -0.89
N GLY A 24 1.69 10.46 -0.21
CA GLY A 24 3.10 10.21 0.06
C GLY A 24 4.10 10.75 -0.96
N ASN A 25 3.68 11.55 -1.94
CA ASN A 25 4.56 12.04 -3.00
C ASN A 25 5.72 12.94 -2.51
N ASN A 26 5.67 13.46 -1.31
CA ASN A 26 6.73 14.28 -0.73
C ASN A 26 6.96 13.91 0.76
N SER A 27 6.82 12.65 1.07
CA SER A 27 6.95 12.11 2.43
C SER A 27 8.26 11.37 2.61
N TRP A 28 8.80 11.44 3.84
CA TRP A 28 9.89 10.60 4.27
C TRP A 28 9.40 9.26 4.83
N PHE A 29 8.16 9.25 5.30
CA PHE A 29 7.51 8.08 5.89
C PHE A 29 6.03 8.03 5.47
N PRO A 30 5.51 6.84 5.12
CA PRO A 30 6.30 5.63 4.79
C PRO A 30 7.12 5.84 3.51
N THR A 31 8.31 5.28 3.45
CA THR A 31 9.22 5.48 2.32
C THR A 31 8.73 4.76 1.07
N ALA A 32 8.13 3.58 1.23
CA ALA A 32 7.50 2.81 0.16
C ALA A 32 6.13 2.28 0.60
N LEU A 33 5.16 2.40 -0.29
CA LEU A 33 3.80 1.90 -0.12
C LEU A 33 3.54 0.83 -1.18
N LEU A 34 3.39 -0.41 -0.73
CA LEU A 34 3.33 -1.56 -1.61
C LEU A 34 1.98 -2.28 -1.47
N HIS A 35 1.58 -3.01 -2.51
CA HIS A 35 0.42 -3.89 -2.52
C HIS A 35 -0.89 -3.21 -2.07
N ALA A 36 -1.04 -1.93 -2.38
CA ALA A 36 -2.19 -1.12 -1.95
C ALA A 36 -3.51 -1.63 -2.52
N ARG A 37 -4.55 -1.66 -1.67
CA ARG A 37 -5.92 -2.01 -2.06
C ARG A 37 -6.95 -1.14 -1.35
N GLY A 38 -7.94 -0.66 -2.10
CA GLY A 38 -9.07 0.09 -1.55
C GLY A 38 -9.91 -0.76 -0.59
N ILE A 39 -10.23 -0.19 0.56
CA ILE A 39 -11.11 -0.83 1.55
C ILE A 39 -12.57 -0.66 1.11
N PRO A 40 -13.38 -1.74 1.08
CA PRO A 40 -14.76 -1.67 0.65
C PRO A 40 -15.58 -0.62 1.40
N LYS A 41 -16.39 0.15 0.67
CA LYS A 41 -17.27 1.22 1.21
C LYS A 41 -16.53 2.33 1.98
N SER A 42 -15.26 2.53 1.69
CA SER A 42 -14.40 3.52 2.33
C SER A 42 -13.57 4.26 1.27
N GLN A 43 -12.99 5.39 1.65
CA GLN A 43 -11.94 6.06 0.88
C GLN A 43 -10.54 5.66 1.37
N GLU A 44 -10.47 4.78 2.34
CA GLU A 44 -9.22 4.28 2.90
C GLU A 44 -8.63 3.17 2.02
N VAL A 45 -7.33 3.04 2.14
CA VAL A 45 -6.52 2.04 1.45
C VAL A 45 -5.70 1.27 2.48
N VAL A 46 -5.73 -0.05 2.43
CA VAL A 46 -4.76 -0.89 3.13
C VAL A 46 -3.52 -1.04 2.26
N ALA A 47 -2.33 -0.95 2.86
CA ALA A 47 -1.07 -1.13 2.16
C ALA A 47 -0.01 -1.73 3.07
N VAL A 48 1.07 -2.22 2.46
CA VAL A 48 2.29 -2.59 3.15
C VAL A 48 3.22 -1.38 3.19
N PHE A 49 3.61 -0.97 4.39
CA PHE A 49 4.58 0.10 4.61
C PHE A 49 5.98 -0.50 4.69
N SER A 50 6.84 -0.07 3.81
CA SER A 50 8.17 -0.64 3.66
C SER A 50 9.24 0.45 3.52
N GLY A 51 10.49 0.08 3.61
CA GLY A 51 11.64 0.91 3.28
C GLY A 51 11.97 0.89 1.80
N HIS A 52 12.81 1.81 1.35
CA HIS A 52 13.19 1.93 -0.06
C HIS A 52 14.10 0.79 -0.53
N HIS A 53 15.04 0.38 0.29
CA HIS A 53 16.01 -0.71 -0.03
C HIS A 53 15.66 -1.99 0.72
N THR A 54 14.40 -2.36 0.73
CA THR A 54 13.92 -3.59 1.37
C THR A 54 13.29 -4.51 0.34
N LEU A 55 13.08 -5.74 0.73
CA LEU A 55 12.20 -6.63 -0.02
C LEU A 55 10.77 -6.06 -0.01
N GLN A 56 9.95 -6.48 -0.96
CA GLN A 56 8.57 -5.98 -1.10
C GLN A 56 7.63 -6.51 -0.01
N VAL A 57 8.06 -6.41 1.23
CA VAL A 57 7.36 -6.82 2.44
C VAL A 57 7.51 -5.73 3.50
N GLY A 58 6.70 -5.73 4.52
CA GLY A 58 6.78 -4.71 5.57
C GLY A 58 5.65 -4.79 6.57
N LYS A 59 5.26 -3.64 7.11
CA LYS A 59 4.24 -3.52 8.14
C LYS A 59 2.87 -3.24 7.52
N LEU A 60 1.83 -3.76 8.13
CA LEU A 60 0.47 -3.55 7.63
C LEU A 60 -0.08 -2.20 8.13
N GLY A 61 -0.51 -1.37 7.21
CA GLY A 61 -1.03 -0.04 7.52
C GLY A 61 -2.26 0.35 6.71
N ILE A 62 -2.97 1.34 7.21
CA ILE A 62 -4.12 1.96 6.55
C ILE A 62 -3.80 3.43 6.28
N ILE A 63 -4.17 3.88 5.10
CA ILE A 63 -4.06 5.25 4.65
C ILE A 63 -5.46 5.84 4.48
N ASN A 64 -5.66 7.00 5.13
CA ASN A 64 -6.86 7.82 5.00
C ASN A 64 -6.48 9.21 4.48
N PRO A 65 -6.65 9.50 3.19
CA PRO A 65 -6.21 10.76 2.61
C PRO A 65 -6.99 11.98 3.13
N ALA A 66 -8.16 11.77 3.75
CA ALA A 66 -8.93 12.85 4.36
C ALA A 66 -8.29 13.39 5.65
N ARG A 67 -7.38 12.64 6.27
CA ARG A 67 -6.62 13.06 7.46
C ARG A 67 -5.28 13.69 7.15
N GLY A 68 -4.89 13.69 5.89
CA GLY A 68 -3.62 14.20 5.39
C GLY A 68 -3.02 13.24 4.36
N ARG A 69 -2.06 13.75 3.58
CA ARG A 69 -1.49 12.99 2.45
C ARG A 69 0.01 12.78 2.55
N GLN A 70 0.61 13.16 3.67
CA GLN A 70 2.05 13.09 3.83
C GLN A 70 2.46 12.71 5.24
N GLU A 71 3.61 12.12 5.39
CA GLU A 71 4.21 11.68 6.64
C GLU A 71 3.25 10.75 7.42
N ASN A 72 3.16 10.91 8.70
CA ASN A 72 2.22 10.17 9.53
C ASN A 72 0.79 10.74 9.53
N GLN A 73 0.55 11.82 8.80
CA GLN A 73 -0.80 12.36 8.65
C GLN A 73 -1.60 11.47 7.71
N GLY A 74 -2.66 10.86 8.20
CA GLY A 74 -3.48 9.95 7.42
C GLY A 74 -2.93 8.54 7.29
N ALA A 75 -1.73 8.24 7.76
CA ALA A 75 -1.17 6.90 7.78
C ALA A 75 -1.16 6.34 9.21
N ARG A 76 -1.56 5.07 9.38
CA ARG A 76 -1.48 4.39 10.67
C ARG A 76 -1.12 2.92 10.49
N LEU A 77 -0.27 2.40 11.37
CA LEU A 77 0.00 0.98 11.42
C LEU A 77 -1.12 0.23 12.15
N ILE A 78 -1.52 -0.89 11.62
CA ILE A 78 -2.46 -1.80 12.26
C ILE A 78 -1.81 -3.12 12.66
N ALA A 79 -0.59 -3.36 12.19
CA ALA A 79 0.22 -4.45 12.66
C ALA A 79 1.72 -4.11 12.50
N PRO A 80 2.45 -3.99 13.60
CA PRO A 80 1.93 -3.90 14.97
C PRO A 80 1.07 -2.65 15.16
N VAL A 81 0.06 -2.73 15.99
CA VAL A 81 -0.78 -1.57 16.32
C VAL A 81 0.05 -0.55 17.11
N ARG A 82 0.31 0.57 16.50
CA ARG A 82 1.02 1.69 17.11
C ARG A 82 0.78 2.98 16.34
N GLU A 83 1.00 4.11 16.98
CA GLU A 83 1.12 5.38 16.28
C GLU A 83 2.34 5.35 15.36
N THR A 84 2.17 5.90 14.17
CA THR A 84 3.28 6.06 13.25
C THR A 84 4.04 7.35 13.61
N ALA A 85 5.35 7.25 13.69
CA ALA A 85 6.23 8.40 13.69
C ALA A 85 6.75 8.66 12.29
N ALA A 86 7.03 9.91 11.95
CA ALA A 86 7.69 10.26 10.69
C ALA A 86 9.18 9.88 10.78
N GLU A 87 9.46 8.60 10.70
CA GLU A 87 10.82 8.05 10.71
C GLU A 87 11.23 7.60 9.32
N ARG A 88 12.46 7.89 8.98
CA ARG A 88 13.09 7.32 7.80
C ARG A 88 13.52 5.89 8.09
N ILE A 89 12.86 4.92 7.50
CA ILE A 89 13.09 3.51 7.81
C ILE A 89 13.42 2.74 6.53
N ASP A 90 14.66 2.72 6.14
CA ASP A 90 15.13 1.88 5.04
C ASP A 90 15.06 0.37 5.39
N ALA A 91 15.10 0.01 6.67
CA ALA A 91 15.04 -1.37 7.16
C ALA A 91 13.66 -1.84 7.60
N TYR A 92 12.61 -1.08 7.37
CA TYR A 92 11.26 -1.33 7.92
C TYR A 92 10.67 -2.71 7.57
N GLY A 93 11.06 -3.26 6.45
CA GLY A 93 10.61 -4.57 6.00
C GLY A 93 11.50 -5.74 6.42
N GLN A 94 12.43 -5.57 7.37
CA GLN A 94 13.42 -6.61 7.67
C GLN A 94 13.41 -7.14 9.10
N GLU A 95 12.62 -6.54 9.98
CA GLU A 95 12.61 -6.93 11.40
C GLU A 95 11.21 -7.25 11.92
N GLY A 96 11.12 -8.29 12.74
CA GLY A 96 9.90 -8.75 13.38
C GLY A 96 8.86 -9.27 12.39
N GLU A 97 7.60 -9.12 12.74
CA GLU A 97 6.51 -9.60 11.88
C GLU A 97 6.40 -8.81 10.58
N LEU A 98 6.21 -9.53 9.47
CA LEU A 98 6.14 -8.99 8.13
C LEU A 98 4.85 -9.41 7.42
N PHE A 99 4.36 -8.49 6.58
CA PHE A 99 3.16 -8.64 5.79
C PHE A 99 3.45 -8.42 4.30
N ALA A 100 2.66 -9.09 3.47
CA ALA A 100 2.60 -8.86 2.03
C ALA A 100 1.17 -9.08 1.52
N TYR A 101 0.83 -8.45 0.40
CA TYR A 101 -0.40 -8.68 -0.36
C TYR A 101 -1.70 -8.65 0.47
N PRO A 102 -1.97 -7.59 1.23
CA PRO A 102 -3.20 -7.49 1.98
C PRO A 102 -4.41 -7.42 1.05
N TYR A 103 -5.48 -8.12 1.38
CA TYR A 103 -6.77 -8.05 0.72
C TYR A 103 -7.84 -7.67 1.73
N PRO A 104 -8.47 -6.50 1.63
CA PRO A 104 -9.48 -6.06 2.58
C PRO A 104 -10.81 -6.76 2.34
N LEU A 105 -11.32 -7.43 3.35
CA LEU A 105 -12.66 -7.99 3.40
C LEU A 105 -13.66 -6.94 3.92
N SER A 106 -13.21 -6.15 4.88
CA SER A 106 -13.95 -5.04 5.48
C SER A 106 -12.98 -3.95 5.96
N ALA A 107 -13.49 -2.96 6.69
CA ALA A 107 -12.66 -1.92 7.31
C ALA A 107 -11.72 -2.45 8.41
N ALA A 108 -11.99 -3.65 8.92
CA ALA A 108 -11.24 -4.23 10.03
C ALA A 108 -10.68 -5.64 9.76
N GLU A 109 -11.08 -6.28 8.66
CA GLU A 109 -10.73 -7.66 8.36
C GLU A 109 -9.98 -7.76 7.04
N PHE A 110 -8.92 -8.54 7.03
CA PHE A 110 -8.02 -8.65 5.88
C PHE A 110 -7.58 -10.11 5.68
N LEU A 111 -7.37 -10.49 4.43
CA LEU A 111 -6.52 -11.64 4.11
C LEU A 111 -5.11 -11.10 3.91
N VAL A 112 -4.11 -11.75 4.49
CA VAL A 112 -2.73 -11.31 4.42
C VAL A 112 -1.78 -12.48 4.23
N SER A 113 -0.70 -12.26 3.51
CA SER A 113 0.48 -13.09 3.61
C SER A 113 1.30 -12.58 4.79
N TYR A 114 1.62 -13.45 5.74
CA TYR A 114 2.23 -13.06 7.02
C TYR A 114 3.31 -14.05 7.45
N THR A 115 4.36 -13.51 8.06
CA THR A 115 5.36 -14.26 8.82
C THR A 115 5.67 -13.53 10.13
N PRO A 116 5.80 -14.24 11.27
CA PRO A 116 6.18 -13.63 12.54
C PRO A 116 7.64 -13.25 12.64
N ASP A 117 8.49 -13.90 11.84
CA ASP A 117 9.94 -13.77 11.90
C ASP A 117 10.44 -12.90 10.74
N GLY A 118 11.31 -11.97 11.08
CA GLY A 118 11.93 -11.09 10.10
C GLY A 118 12.74 -11.86 9.04
N TRP A 119 12.86 -11.25 7.89
CA TRP A 119 13.53 -11.81 6.70
C TRP A 119 15.01 -12.18 6.89
N ALA A 120 15.66 -11.68 7.92
CA ALA A 120 17.09 -11.91 8.17
C ALA A 120 17.41 -13.34 8.63
N VAL A 121 16.42 -14.15 8.93
CA VAL A 121 16.58 -15.50 9.41
C VAL A 121 15.96 -16.44 8.40
N ASP A 122 16.74 -16.93 7.45
CA ASP A 122 16.37 -17.99 6.50
C ASP A 122 15.01 -17.80 5.80
N PRO A 123 14.79 -18.15 4.54
CA PRO A 123 13.61 -17.69 3.82
C PRO A 123 12.33 -17.97 4.62
N ALA A 124 11.90 -16.97 5.36
CA ALA A 124 10.70 -17.05 6.16
C ALA A 124 9.52 -17.28 5.21
N PHE A 125 8.96 -18.47 5.24
CA PHE A 125 7.80 -18.80 4.43
C PHE A 125 6.60 -18.02 4.92
N PHE A 126 6.05 -17.20 4.04
CA PHE A 126 4.80 -16.51 4.29
C PHE A 126 3.65 -17.52 4.25
N LYS A 127 2.75 -17.39 5.22
CA LYS A 127 1.52 -18.18 5.30
C LYS A 127 0.32 -17.26 5.10
N LEU A 128 -0.81 -17.80 4.69
CA LEU A 128 -2.05 -17.03 4.55
C LEU A 128 -2.79 -17.01 5.89
N TYR A 129 -3.15 -15.78 6.28
CA TYR A 129 -3.94 -15.54 7.49
C TYR A 129 -5.18 -14.70 7.19
N TRP A 130 -6.26 -14.97 7.86
CA TRP A 130 -7.25 -13.96 8.21
C TRP A 130 -6.67 -13.13 9.35
N PHE A 131 -6.79 -11.81 9.20
CA PHE A 131 -6.23 -10.86 10.15
C PHE A 131 -7.27 -9.78 10.46
N HIS A 132 -7.44 -9.46 11.73
CA HIS A 132 -8.30 -8.37 12.20
C HIS A 132 -7.45 -7.20 12.69
N ALA A 133 -7.94 -5.97 12.49
CA ALA A 133 -7.22 -4.73 12.83
C ALA A 133 -6.89 -4.59 14.34
N ASP A 134 -7.48 -5.38 15.21
CA ASP A 134 -7.14 -5.46 16.64
C ASP A 134 -5.98 -6.43 16.96
N GLY A 135 -5.40 -7.05 15.93
CA GLY A 135 -4.27 -7.98 16.06
C GLY A 135 -4.65 -9.47 16.12
N ARG A 136 -5.95 -9.81 16.22
CA ARG A 136 -6.38 -11.22 16.11
C ARG A 136 -6.09 -11.75 14.72
N ARG A 137 -5.66 -13.00 14.65
CA ARG A 137 -5.33 -13.65 13.40
C ARG A 137 -5.60 -15.13 13.44
N GLU A 138 -5.96 -15.72 12.31
CA GLU A 138 -6.22 -17.14 12.14
C GLU A 138 -5.47 -17.63 10.90
N LEU A 139 -4.75 -18.76 11.04
CA LEU A 139 -4.05 -19.41 9.94
C LEU A 139 -5.08 -20.05 9.00
N LEU A 140 -5.04 -19.68 7.74
CA LEU A 140 -5.92 -20.25 6.71
C LEU A 140 -5.22 -21.30 5.86
N ALA A 141 -3.97 -21.05 5.48
CA ALA A 141 -3.20 -21.97 4.66
C ALA A 141 -1.70 -21.78 4.88
N SER A 142 -0.97 -22.87 4.77
CA SER A 142 0.49 -22.90 4.78
C SER A 142 0.99 -24.02 3.88
N ASP A 143 2.16 -23.83 3.33
CA ASP A 143 2.90 -24.85 2.61
C ASP A 143 4.28 -25.00 3.26
N PRO A 144 4.82 -26.24 3.38
CA PRO A 144 6.14 -26.46 4.01
C PRO A 144 7.31 -26.02 3.12
N ASP A 145 7.12 -25.94 1.82
CA ASP A 145 8.19 -25.78 0.85
C ASP A 145 8.18 -24.39 0.15
N ILE A 146 7.03 -23.71 0.13
CA ILE A 146 6.87 -22.43 -0.55
C ILE A 146 6.05 -21.41 0.26
N SER A 147 6.28 -20.13 -0.01
CA SER A 147 5.47 -19.05 0.55
C SER A 147 4.08 -18.96 -0.13
N CYS A 148 3.04 -18.77 0.70
CA CYS A 148 1.68 -18.56 0.23
C CYS A 148 1.37 -17.07 0.11
N HIS A 149 0.95 -16.62 -1.07
CA HIS A 149 0.70 -15.21 -1.35
C HIS A 149 -0.60 -14.96 -2.11
N GLN A 150 -1.06 -13.69 -2.07
CA GLN A 150 -2.11 -13.14 -2.93
C GLN A 150 -3.47 -13.84 -2.82
N ALA A 151 -3.91 -14.17 -1.62
CA ALA A 151 -5.23 -14.73 -1.40
C ALA A 151 -6.33 -13.77 -1.89
N ILE A 152 -7.25 -14.27 -2.68
CA ILE A 152 -8.41 -13.55 -3.19
C ILE A 152 -9.66 -14.39 -2.96
N PRO A 153 -10.68 -13.90 -2.24
CA PRO A 153 -11.92 -14.64 -2.05
C PRO A 153 -12.71 -14.75 -3.36
N LEU A 154 -13.24 -15.93 -3.64
CA LEU A 154 -14.10 -16.18 -4.80
C LEU A 154 -15.55 -15.81 -4.46
N VAL A 155 -15.81 -14.53 -4.29
CA VAL A 155 -17.14 -13.99 -3.97
C VAL A 155 -17.49 -12.85 -4.93
N PRO A 156 -18.79 -12.64 -5.22
CA PRO A 156 -19.22 -11.47 -5.96
C PRO A 156 -18.78 -10.18 -5.25
N ARG A 157 -18.28 -9.23 -6.01
CA ARG A 157 -17.87 -7.91 -5.50
C ARG A 157 -18.64 -6.83 -6.22
N ALA A 158 -18.93 -5.74 -5.49
CA ALA A 158 -19.43 -4.55 -6.14
C ALA A 158 -18.36 -4.02 -7.10
N THR A 159 -18.82 -3.61 -8.27
CA THR A 159 -17.95 -2.90 -9.22
C THR A 159 -17.46 -1.61 -8.55
N PRO A 160 -16.16 -1.33 -8.56
CA PRO A 160 -15.65 -0.06 -8.08
C PRO A 160 -16.33 1.11 -8.80
N PRO A 161 -16.57 2.25 -8.12
CA PRO A 161 -17.11 3.43 -8.78
C PRO A 161 -16.14 3.88 -9.88
N GLU A 162 -16.65 3.95 -11.10
CA GLU A 162 -15.88 4.47 -12.22
C GLU A 162 -15.88 6.01 -12.15
N ARG A 163 -14.72 6.60 -12.27
CA ARG A 163 -14.60 8.03 -12.56
C ARG A 163 -14.76 8.22 -14.07
N GLN A 164 -15.50 9.27 -14.45
CA GLN A 164 -15.65 9.60 -15.85
C GLN A 164 -14.28 9.89 -16.48
N SER A 165 -14.07 9.35 -17.68
CA SER A 165 -12.90 9.66 -18.49
C SER A 165 -12.81 11.16 -18.76
N THR A 166 -11.60 11.68 -18.75
CA THR A 166 -11.30 13.05 -19.22
C THR A 166 -10.90 13.09 -20.69
N LEU A 167 -10.93 11.96 -21.38
CA LEU A 167 -10.68 11.91 -22.81
C LEU A 167 -11.85 12.54 -23.57
N ASP A 168 -11.52 13.40 -24.51
CA ASP A 168 -12.45 13.85 -25.53
C ASP A 168 -12.16 13.09 -26.84
N PRO A 169 -13.00 12.10 -27.22
CA PRO A 169 -12.74 11.28 -28.40
C PRO A 169 -12.85 12.05 -29.72
N THR A 170 -13.34 13.28 -29.69
CA THR A 170 -13.41 14.17 -30.87
C THR A 170 -12.13 14.94 -31.10
N GLN A 171 -11.24 14.98 -30.13
CA GLN A 171 -9.96 15.67 -30.22
C GLN A 171 -8.86 14.72 -30.69
N HIS A 172 -8.14 15.12 -31.72
CA HIS A 172 -7.01 14.37 -32.28
C HIS A 172 -5.65 14.91 -31.78
N THR A 173 -5.65 15.85 -30.84
CA THR A 173 -4.47 16.47 -30.27
C THR A 173 -4.48 16.36 -28.75
N GLY A 174 -3.31 16.17 -28.14
CA GLY A 174 -3.12 16.20 -26.69
C GLY A 174 -2.43 17.49 -26.25
N GLY A 175 -2.67 17.89 -25.00
CA GLY A 175 -1.98 19.00 -24.35
C GLY A 175 -0.94 18.48 -23.34
N PHE A 176 0.24 19.10 -23.35
CA PHE A 176 1.24 18.91 -22.30
C PHE A 176 1.24 20.14 -21.38
N ALA A 177 1.19 19.92 -20.08
CA ALA A 177 1.37 20.97 -19.10
C ALA A 177 2.75 20.84 -18.47
N LEU A 178 3.55 21.90 -18.56
CA LEU A 178 4.84 22.01 -17.91
C LEU A 178 4.77 23.12 -16.86
N GLN A 179 4.95 22.77 -15.58
CA GLN A 179 4.85 23.78 -14.51
C GLN A 179 6.02 24.77 -14.52
N ASP A 180 7.20 24.31 -14.88
CA ASP A 180 8.38 25.14 -15.01
C ASP A 180 9.33 24.53 -16.05
N GLY A 181 9.50 25.21 -17.16
CA GLY A 181 10.38 24.79 -18.24
C GLY A 181 11.88 25.02 -17.97
N TYR A 182 12.21 25.71 -16.88
CA TYR A 182 13.57 26.05 -16.50
C TYR A 182 14.08 25.26 -15.29
N ALA A 183 13.20 24.53 -14.59
CA ALA A 183 13.58 23.61 -13.53
C ALA A 183 13.95 22.26 -14.16
N GLY A 184 15.14 22.13 -14.64
CA GLY A 184 15.73 20.88 -15.07
C GLY A 184 16.65 20.26 -14.00
N PRO A 185 17.03 18.98 -14.19
CA PRO A 185 18.02 18.33 -13.32
C PRO A 185 19.40 18.98 -13.43
#